data_ebe5e6774322b25e63f4dac7886e19bb
#
_entry.id   ebe5e6774322b25e63f4dac7886e19bb
#
_cell.length_a   1.000
_cell.length_b   1.000
_cell.length_c   1.000
_cell.angle_alpha   90.00
_cell.angle_beta   90.00
_cell.angle_gamma   90.00
#
_symmetry.space_group_name_H-M   'P 1'
#
loop_
_entity.id
_entity.type
_entity.pdbx_description
1 polymer ?
#
loop_
_entity_poly.entity_id
_entity_poly.type
_entity_poly.pdbx_seq_one_letter_code
_entity_poly.pdbx_strand_id
1 'polypeptide(L)'
;MSFPKGFFWGGAVAANQVEGAWNVDGKGPSVADVATYKPNTDVKDYKSHVAMDDAHIAAAMADPDDTYYPKRRGIDFYHHYKEDLALFAEMGFTMLRVSIAWTRIFPTGEEAQPNEKGLQFYSDLFAEMHKNGIEPLVTLSHYEMPLALATKYNGWVDRRVIDCFAKFCHVCFERYKDQVKYWLTFNEVDSVIRHPFTTAGIIPSRVPEDKMLETCYQALHHQLVASAMVVKDCHDIIPGSKVGCMLTKLTTYARTCAPDDELATQAKNLENLFYADVHVWGEYPRLILKMFERKGIHVEMLPEDAATLKAGCVDFVSCSYYMTMTESVDPNAERTPGNTVLGVKNPYLPSTDWGWQIDPKGLRYSLIELYDRYRKPLMVVENGMGAKDVVEADGSIHDPYRVEYFRQHISEMGKAIDEGVEMWGYTTWAPIDLISASTNQMSKRYGFIYVDQDDMGNGTLDRSRKDSFYWYKKVIASNGEELD
;
A
#
# COMPACT_ATOMS: atom_id res chain seq x y z
N MET A 1 22.06 8.91 16.90
CA MET A 1 20.66 8.98 16.48
C MET A 1 19.86 8.13 17.46
N SER A 2 18.87 8.65 18.13
CA SER A 2 18.01 7.86 19.01
C SER A 2 16.57 8.03 18.53
N PHE A 3 15.96 6.95 18.13
CA PHE A 3 14.52 6.95 17.86
C PHE A 3 13.74 7.15 19.17
N PRO A 4 12.55 7.77 19.13
CA PRO A 4 11.78 8.02 20.34
C PRO A 4 11.49 6.73 21.13
N LYS A 5 11.43 6.85 22.46
CA LYS A 5 10.98 5.72 23.29
C LYS A 5 9.54 5.34 22.91
N GLY A 6 9.31 4.06 22.66
CA GLY A 6 8.01 3.55 22.22
C GLY A 6 7.77 3.72 20.72
N PHE A 7 8.80 4.01 19.94
CA PHE A 7 8.74 3.98 18.49
C PHE A 7 8.35 2.58 18.00
N PHE A 8 7.39 2.52 17.08
CA PHE A 8 6.93 1.25 16.53
C PHE A 8 7.87 0.75 15.44
N TRP A 9 8.45 -0.41 15.65
CA TRP A 9 9.24 -1.13 14.66
C TRP A 9 8.49 -2.34 14.15
N GLY A 10 8.51 -2.58 12.84
CA GLY A 10 7.85 -3.77 12.33
C GLY A 10 7.86 -3.92 10.83
N GLY A 11 6.82 -4.55 10.34
CA GLY A 11 6.62 -4.81 8.92
C GLY A 11 5.18 -4.60 8.48
N ALA A 12 4.94 -4.72 7.17
CA ALA A 12 3.65 -4.55 6.53
C ALA A 12 3.40 -5.66 5.50
N VAL A 13 2.20 -6.21 5.51
CA VAL A 13 1.72 -7.19 4.52
C VAL A 13 0.31 -6.80 4.06
N ALA A 14 -0.07 -7.24 2.86
CA ALA A 14 -1.42 -7.08 2.33
C ALA A 14 -2.12 -8.44 2.20
N ALA A 15 -3.36 -8.54 2.63
CA ALA A 15 -4.16 -9.77 2.61
C ALA A 15 -4.12 -10.48 1.24
N ASN A 16 -4.35 -9.73 0.15
CA ASN A 16 -4.36 -10.26 -1.21
C ASN A 16 -3.00 -10.79 -1.71
N GLN A 17 -1.90 -10.47 -1.03
CA GLN A 17 -0.55 -10.89 -1.43
C GLN A 17 -0.02 -12.04 -0.58
N VAL A 18 -0.57 -12.24 0.63
CA VAL A 18 -0.07 -13.24 1.58
C VAL A 18 -1.07 -14.32 1.93
N GLU A 19 -2.38 -13.99 2.11
CA GLU A 19 -3.33 -14.91 2.73
C GLU A 19 -3.55 -16.20 1.94
N GLY A 20 -3.74 -16.11 0.63
CA GLY A 20 -4.26 -17.25 -0.11
C GLY A 20 -5.70 -17.60 0.31
N ALA A 21 -6.05 -18.89 0.28
CA ALA A 21 -7.37 -19.36 0.71
C ALA A 21 -8.52 -18.53 0.10
N TRP A 22 -8.40 -18.15 -1.17
CA TRP A 22 -9.22 -17.16 -1.87
C TRP A 22 -10.70 -17.53 -1.99
N ASN A 23 -11.04 -18.82 -1.87
CA ASN A 23 -12.40 -19.36 -1.95
C ASN A 23 -12.75 -20.22 -0.72
N VAL A 24 -12.01 -20.07 0.38
CA VAL A 24 -12.23 -20.84 1.61
C VAL A 24 -13.11 -20.05 2.59
N ASP A 25 -13.89 -20.76 3.39
CA ASP A 25 -14.72 -20.21 4.47
C ASP A 25 -15.70 -19.12 4.03
N GLY A 26 -16.17 -19.19 2.78
CA GLY A 26 -17.15 -18.27 2.24
C GLY A 26 -16.58 -16.94 1.73
N LYS A 27 -15.25 -16.80 1.61
CA LYS A 27 -14.65 -15.64 0.93
C LYS A 27 -15.13 -15.57 -0.52
N GLY A 28 -15.53 -14.39 -0.95
CA GLY A 28 -15.84 -14.10 -2.35
C GLY A 28 -14.60 -13.62 -3.12
N PRO A 29 -14.68 -13.60 -4.47
CA PRO A 29 -13.61 -13.11 -5.30
C PRO A 29 -13.45 -11.59 -5.18
N SER A 30 -12.19 -11.13 -5.13
CA SER A 30 -11.80 -9.74 -5.18
C SER A 30 -11.20 -9.37 -6.54
N VAL A 31 -10.98 -8.09 -6.79
CA VAL A 31 -10.24 -7.61 -7.98
C VAL A 31 -8.81 -8.17 -8.04
N ALA A 32 -8.24 -8.55 -6.92
CA ALA A 32 -6.91 -9.14 -6.86
C ALA A 32 -6.88 -10.60 -7.37
N ASP A 33 -7.98 -11.35 -7.21
CA ASP A 33 -8.06 -12.77 -7.55
C ASP A 33 -8.11 -13.03 -9.07
N VAL A 34 -8.29 -11.98 -9.89
CA VAL A 34 -8.22 -12.04 -11.35
C VAL A 34 -6.91 -11.50 -11.92
N ALA A 35 -5.99 -11.04 -11.07
CA ALA A 35 -4.68 -10.57 -11.50
C ALA A 35 -3.78 -11.72 -11.95
N THR A 36 -3.23 -11.62 -13.17
CA THR A 36 -2.51 -12.73 -13.82
C THR A 36 -1.01 -12.50 -13.83
N TYR A 37 -0.25 -13.53 -13.46
CA TYR A 37 1.18 -13.58 -13.71
C TYR A 37 1.45 -13.78 -15.21
N LYS A 38 2.37 -13.00 -15.78
CA LYS A 38 2.71 -13.00 -17.21
C LYS A 38 4.21 -13.24 -17.39
N PRO A 39 4.67 -14.52 -17.49
CA PRO A 39 6.10 -14.88 -17.42
C PRO A 39 6.95 -14.29 -18.55
N ASN A 40 6.37 -14.00 -19.71
CA ASN A 40 7.07 -13.50 -20.88
C ASN A 40 7.00 -11.99 -21.06
N THR A 41 6.48 -11.26 -20.07
CA THR A 41 6.38 -9.81 -20.11
C THR A 41 7.58 -9.18 -19.40
N ASP A 42 8.18 -8.14 -20.01
CA ASP A 42 9.24 -7.37 -19.36
C ASP A 42 8.75 -6.86 -17.99
N VAL A 43 9.53 -7.11 -16.94
CA VAL A 43 9.21 -6.66 -15.58
C VAL A 43 9.04 -5.15 -15.47
N LYS A 44 9.53 -4.39 -16.43
CA LYS A 44 9.37 -2.92 -16.55
C LYS A 44 8.13 -2.50 -17.32
N ASP A 45 7.46 -3.41 -18.03
CA ASP A 45 6.20 -3.14 -18.74
C ASP A 45 5.00 -3.24 -17.79
N TYR A 46 4.93 -2.29 -16.88
CA TYR A 46 3.87 -2.24 -15.88
C TYR A 46 2.46 -2.20 -16.49
N LYS A 47 2.28 -1.49 -17.60
CA LYS A 47 0.97 -1.37 -18.26
C LYS A 47 0.43 -2.73 -18.68
N SER A 48 1.28 -3.58 -19.27
CA SER A 48 0.89 -4.94 -19.65
C SER A 48 0.60 -5.84 -18.45
N HIS A 49 1.31 -5.66 -17.33
CA HIS A 49 1.05 -6.43 -16.11
C HIS A 49 -0.31 -6.12 -15.48
N VAL A 50 -0.78 -4.87 -15.53
CA VAL A 50 -2.03 -4.42 -14.89
C VAL A 50 -3.20 -4.27 -15.85
N ALA A 51 -3.01 -4.57 -17.13
CA ALA A 51 -4.10 -4.50 -18.12
C ALA A 51 -5.25 -5.43 -17.76
N MET A 52 -6.48 -4.90 -17.80
CA MET A 52 -7.69 -5.61 -17.37
C MET A 52 -8.88 -5.19 -18.25
N ASP A 53 -9.70 -6.15 -18.62
CA ASP A 53 -10.97 -5.97 -19.31
C ASP A 53 -12.01 -7.03 -18.91
N ASP A 54 -13.22 -6.92 -19.39
CA ASP A 54 -14.30 -7.86 -19.08
C ASP A 54 -14.02 -9.28 -19.56
N ALA A 55 -13.34 -9.44 -20.69
CA ALA A 55 -13.00 -10.76 -21.23
C ALA A 55 -11.96 -11.45 -20.36
N HIS A 56 -10.95 -10.70 -19.89
CA HIS A 56 -9.94 -11.20 -18.94
C HIS A 56 -10.58 -11.63 -17.62
N ILE A 57 -11.47 -10.80 -17.06
CA ILE A 57 -12.19 -11.13 -15.81
C ILE A 57 -13.00 -12.41 -15.99
N ALA A 58 -13.76 -12.53 -17.09
CA ALA A 58 -14.58 -13.71 -17.37
C ALA A 58 -13.71 -14.99 -17.53
N ALA A 59 -12.60 -14.88 -18.25
CA ALA A 59 -11.65 -15.98 -18.42
C ALA A 59 -11.03 -16.40 -17.08
N ALA A 60 -10.58 -15.45 -16.28
CA ALA A 60 -10.02 -15.72 -14.96
C ALA A 60 -11.01 -16.41 -14.03
N MET A 61 -12.26 -15.97 -14.02
CA MET A 61 -13.30 -16.58 -13.17
C MET A 61 -13.75 -17.94 -13.64
N ALA A 62 -13.58 -18.28 -14.92
CA ALA A 62 -13.88 -19.60 -15.47
C ALA A 62 -12.73 -20.60 -15.30
N ASP A 63 -11.51 -20.13 -15.01
CA ASP A 63 -10.33 -20.95 -14.87
C ASP A 63 -10.19 -21.47 -13.43
N PRO A 64 -10.31 -22.80 -13.21
CA PRO A 64 -10.11 -23.40 -11.90
C PRO A 64 -8.62 -23.54 -11.53
N ASP A 65 -7.69 -23.46 -12.51
CA ASP A 65 -6.25 -23.54 -12.29
C ASP A 65 -5.73 -22.19 -11.80
N ASP A 66 -5.11 -22.17 -10.64
CA ASP A 66 -4.58 -20.95 -10.02
C ASP A 66 -3.10 -20.70 -10.35
N THR A 67 -2.48 -21.53 -11.20
CA THR A 67 -1.06 -21.44 -11.55
C THR A 67 -0.66 -20.03 -11.99
N TYR A 68 -1.48 -19.39 -12.82
CA TYR A 68 -1.25 -18.02 -13.31
C TYR A 68 -1.96 -16.94 -12.49
N TYR A 69 -2.62 -17.29 -11.38
CA TYR A 69 -3.30 -16.37 -10.47
C TYR A 69 -2.67 -16.41 -9.08
N PRO A 70 -1.42 -15.95 -8.93
CA PRO A 70 -0.65 -16.20 -7.71
C PRO A 70 -1.26 -15.58 -6.46
N LYS A 71 -2.05 -14.52 -6.56
CA LYS A 71 -2.76 -13.94 -5.40
C LYS A 71 -3.86 -14.83 -4.83
N ARG A 72 -4.39 -15.79 -5.61
CA ARG A 72 -5.30 -16.83 -5.10
C ARG A 72 -4.60 -17.76 -4.11
N ARG A 73 -3.29 -17.98 -4.28
CA ARG A 73 -2.46 -18.81 -3.40
C ARG A 73 -1.81 -18.00 -2.28
N GLY A 74 -1.35 -16.78 -2.59
CA GLY A 74 -0.50 -16.02 -1.68
C GLY A 74 0.74 -16.81 -1.26
N ILE A 75 1.04 -16.77 0.03
CA ILE A 75 2.03 -17.63 0.69
C ILE A 75 1.35 -18.53 1.74
N ASP A 76 0.04 -18.71 1.60
CA ASP A 76 -0.82 -19.46 2.52
C ASP A 76 -0.76 -18.95 3.98
N PHE A 77 -0.63 -17.64 4.14
CA PHE A 77 -0.63 -16.99 5.46
C PHE A 77 -1.91 -17.30 6.25
N TYR A 78 -3.04 -17.53 5.57
CA TYR A 78 -4.32 -17.90 6.20
C TYR A 78 -4.17 -19.11 7.12
N HIS A 79 -3.36 -20.10 6.75
CA HIS A 79 -3.11 -21.29 7.56
C HIS A 79 -1.82 -21.18 8.40
N HIS A 80 -0.83 -20.39 7.96
CA HIS A 80 0.51 -20.29 8.57
C HIS A 80 0.72 -19.04 9.45
N TYR A 81 -0.29 -18.17 9.63
CA TYR A 81 -0.12 -16.88 10.32
C TYR A 81 0.49 -16.98 11.72
N LYS A 82 0.24 -18.08 12.45
CA LYS A 82 0.81 -18.26 13.80
C LYS A 82 2.32 -18.47 13.77
N GLU A 83 2.80 -19.23 12.79
CA GLU A 83 4.23 -19.47 12.57
C GLU A 83 4.92 -18.19 12.07
N ASP A 84 4.29 -17.50 11.12
CA ASP A 84 4.81 -16.25 10.58
C ASP A 84 4.85 -15.14 11.65
N LEU A 85 3.82 -15.03 12.50
CA LEU A 85 3.83 -14.09 13.63
C LEU A 85 4.88 -14.42 14.68
N ALA A 86 5.17 -15.70 14.92
CA ALA A 86 6.26 -16.10 15.80
C ALA A 86 7.63 -15.67 15.27
N LEU A 87 7.85 -15.75 13.95
CA LEU A 87 9.07 -15.23 13.31
C LEU A 87 9.18 -13.71 13.41
N PHE A 88 8.08 -12.98 13.25
CA PHE A 88 8.06 -11.52 13.43
C PHE A 88 8.33 -11.13 14.89
N ALA A 89 7.77 -11.84 15.86
CA ALA A 89 8.07 -11.64 17.27
C ALA A 89 9.54 -11.96 17.59
N GLU A 90 10.11 -13.02 17.03
CA GLU A 90 11.54 -13.32 17.14
C GLU A 90 12.41 -12.17 16.61
N MET A 91 11.98 -11.52 15.53
CA MET A 91 12.67 -10.35 14.96
C MET A 91 12.52 -9.10 15.86
N GLY A 92 11.59 -9.12 16.80
CA GLY A 92 11.37 -8.03 17.76
C GLY A 92 10.31 -7.02 17.31
N PHE A 93 9.41 -7.38 16.40
CA PHE A 93 8.34 -6.49 15.98
C PHE A 93 7.48 -6.02 17.15
N THR A 94 7.21 -4.74 17.18
CA THR A 94 6.26 -4.11 18.11
C THR A 94 4.97 -3.70 17.40
N MET A 95 4.97 -3.65 16.06
CA MET A 95 3.81 -3.40 15.23
C MET A 95 3.86 -4.24 13.96
N LEU A 96 2.70 -4.71 13.51
CA LEU A 96 2.55 -5.30 12.18
C LEU A 96 1.35 -4.64 11.48
N ARG A 97 1.60 -4.10 10.29
CA ARG A 97 0.53 -3.64 9.42
C ARG A 97 -0.02 -4.81 8.62
N VAL A 98 -1.33 -5.02 8.72
CA VAL A 98 -2.09 -6.02 7.95
C VAL A 98 -3.28 -5.34 7.28
N SER A 99 -3.89 -5.98 6.29
CA SER A 99 -5.18 -5.53 5.76
C SER A 99 -6.27 -6.58 6.01
N ILE A 100 -7.53 -6.14 5.99
CA ILE A 100 -8.68 -7.02 6.03
C ILE A 100 -9.18 -7.21 4.61
N ALA A 101 -9.24 -8.46 4.13
CA ALA A 101 -9.88 -8.79 2.86
C ALA A 101 -11.38 -8.52 2.96
N TRP A 102 -11.86 -7.46 2.30
CA TRP A 102 -13.28 -7.07 2.32
C TRP A 102 -14.18 -8.25 1.95
N THR A 103 -13.79 -9.05 0.95
CA THR A 103 -14.55 -10.21 0.48
C THR A 103 -14.59 -11.40 1.44
N ARG A 104 -13.74 -11.43 2.50
CA ARG A 104 -13.92 -12.40 3.59
C ARG A 104 -15.08 -12.04 4.48
N ILE A 105 -15.38 -10.75 4.61
CA ILE A 105 -16.45 -10.24 5.49
C ILE A 105 -17.74 -10.08 4.71
N PHE A 106 -17.69 -9.50 3.52
CA PHE A 106 -18.82 -9.34 2.61
C PHE A 106 -18.40 -9.83 1.21
N PRO A 107 -18.68 -11.10 0.87
CA PRO A 107 -18.20 -11.76 -0.35
C PRO A 107 -18.49 -11.03 -1.66
N THR A 108 -19.64 -10.35 -1.76
CA THR A 108 -20.00 -9.51 -2.92
C THR A 108 -20.00 -8.01 -2.60
N GLY A 109 -19.89 -7.65 -1.32
CA GLY A 109 -19.93 -6.28 -0.82
C GLY A 109 -21.34 -5.79 -0.45
N GLU A 110 -22.41 -6.52 -0.81
CA GLU A 110 -23.82 -6.08 -0.65
C GLU A 110 -24.63 -6.94 0.34
N GLU A 111 -24.06 -8.01 0.89
CA GLU A 111 -24.78 -8.91 1.80
C GLU A 111 -25.41 -8.16 2.97
N ALA A 112 -26.58 -8.63 3.42
CA ALA A 112 -27.26 -8.05 4.59
C ALA A 112 -26.54 -8.36 5.91
N GLN A 113 -25.83 -9.50 5.97
CA GLN A 113 -25.08 -9.95 7.15
C GLN A 113 -23.64 -10.28 6.76
N PRO A 114 -22.67 -10.01 7.65
CA PRO A 114 -21.29 -10.38 7.40
C PRO A 114 -21.07 -11.89 7.51
N ASN A 115 -20.01 -12.36 6.87
CA ASN A 115 -19.52 -13.73 7.01
C ASN A 115 -18.78 -13.89 8.34
N GLU A 116 -19.38 -14.62 9.27
CA GLU A 116 -18.84 -14.81 10.62
C GLU A 116 -17.49 -15.56 10.62
N LYS A 117 -17.25 -16.47 9.69
CA LYS A 117 -15.97 -17.17 9.60
C LYS A 117 -14.83 -16.21 9.24
N GLY A 118 -15.09 -15.26 8.34
CA GLY A 118 -14.14 -14.20 8.01
C GLY A 118 -13.86 -13.28 9.19
N LEU A 119 -14.92 -12.87 9.92
CA LEU A 119 -14.75 -12.07 11.14
C LEU A 119 -13.93 -12.81 12.20
N GLN A 120 -14.18 -14.10 12.39
CA GLN A 120 -13.47 -14.90 13.39
C GLN A 120 -11.99 -15.07 13.04
N PHE A 121 -11.66 -15.26 11.75
CA PHE A 121 -10.26 -15.34 11.29
C PHE A 121 -9.46 -14.11 11.73
N TYR A 122 -9.98 -12.90 11.49
CA TYR A 122 -9.26 -11.68 11.91
C TYR A 122 -9.27 -11.48 13.43
N SER A 123 -10.32 -11.90 14.14
CA SER A 123 -10.29 -11.90 15.62
C SER A 123 -9.15 -12.78 16.15
N ASP A 124 -8.97 -13.96 15.57
CA ASP A 124 -7.90 -14.89 15.96
C ASP A 124 -6.51 -14.37 15.56
N LEU A 125 -6.39 -13.74 14.38
CA LEU A 125 -5.16 -13.10 13.93
C LEU A 125 -4.72 -11.99 14.90
N PHE A 126 -5.62 -11.07 15.26
CA PHE A 126 -5.30 -9.98 16.18
C PHE A 126 -4.99 -10.48 17.59
N ALA A 127 -5.70 -11.50 18.07
CA ALA A 127 -5.39 -12.14 19.34
C ALA A 127 -3.99 -12.76 19.35
N GLU A 128 -3.59 -13.44 18.26
CA GLU A 128 -2.25 -14.02 18.13
C GLU A 128 -1.17 -12.93 18.03
N MET A 129 -1.47 -11.79 17.34
CA MET A 129 -0.56 -10.62 17.30
C MET A 129 -0.31 -10.09 18.71
N HIS A 130 -1.35 -9.84 19.51
CA HIS A 130 -1.22 -9.36 20.91
C HIS A 130 -0.48 -10.36 21.80
N LYS A 131 -0.75 -11.64 21.66
CA LYS A 131 -0.03 -12.71 22.38
C LYS A 131 1.49 -12.65 22.12
N ASN A 132 1.88 -12.23 20.92
CA ASN A 132 3.27 -12.06 20.50
C ASN A 132 3.82 -10.64 20.80
N GLY A 133 3.07 -9.77 21.47
CA GLY A 133 3.49 -8.40 21.79
C GLY A 133 3.49 -7.45 20.59
N ILE A 134 2.76 -7.79 19.53
CA ILE A 134 2.70 -7.04 18.28
C ILE A 134 1.38 -6.26 18.23
N GLU A 135 1.45 -4.93 18.11
CA GLU A 135 0.28 -4.05 17.94
C GLU A 135 -0.22 -4.10 16.49
N PRO A 136 -1.52 -4.32 16.24
CA PRO A 136 -2.08 -4.24 14.90
C PRO A 136 -2.18 -2.81 14.37
N LEU A 137 -1.70 -2.58 13.14
CA LEU A 137 -2.07 -1.44 12.30
C LEU A 137 -2.89 -1.98 11.13
N VAL A 138 -4.19 -1.68 11.09
CA VAL A 138 -5.12 -2.35 10.17
C VAL A 138 -5.51 -1.43 9.02
N THR A 139 -5.25 -1.88 7.79
CA THR A 139 -5.73 -1.22 6.57
C THR A 139 -7.06 -1.84 6.15
N LEU A 140 -8.10 -1.01 6.03
CA LEU A 140 -9.44 -1.46 5.67
C LEU A 140 -9.57 -1.82 4.18
N SER A 141 -8.91 -1.08 3.30
CA SER A 141 -8.88 -1.37 1.86
C SER A 141 -7.46 -1.33 1.31
N HIS A 142 -6.93 -2.49 0.91
CA HIS A 142 -5.60 -2.63 0.31
C HIS A 142 -5.70 -3.33 -1.04
N TYR A 143 -6.20 -2.61 -2.08
CA TYR A 143 -6.33 -3.10 -3.45
C TYR A 143 -7.20 -4.37 -3.60
N GLU A 144 -8.23 -4.51 -2.80
CA GLU A 144 -8.95 -5.76 -2.64
C GLU A 144 -10.46 -5.57 -2.48
N MET A 145 -11.05 -4.72 -3.34
CA MET A 145 -12.50 -4.59 -3.32
C MET A 145 -13.20 -5.83 -3.92
N PRO A 146 -14.47 -6.11 -3.53
CA PRO A 146 -15.25 -7.19 -4.12
C PRO A 146 -15.36 -7.06 -5.64
N LEU A 147 -15.02 -8.14 -6.37
CA LEU A 147 -15.12 -8.19 -7.83
C LEU A 147 -16.56 -7.93 -8.31
N ALA A 148 -17.56 -8.34 -7.53
CA ALA A 148 -18.96 -8.08 -7.82
C ALA A 148 -19.27 -6.57 -7.89
N LEU A 149 -18.70 -5.75 -7.01
CA LEU A 149 -18.87 -4.29 -7.08
C LEU A 149 -18.14 -3.68 -8.29
N ALA A 150 -16.95 -4.20 -8.64
CA ALA A 150 -16.24 -3.79 -9.83
C ALA A 150 -17.04 -4.09 -11.11
N THR A 151 -17.56 -5.31 -11.24
CA THR A 151 -18.31 -5.75 -12.44
C THR A 151 -19.70 -5.12 -12.54
N LYS A 152 -20.39 -4.93 -11.41
CA LYS A 152 -21.75 -4.38 -11.38
C LYS A 152 -21.78 -2.85 -11.51
N TYR A 153 -20.85 -2.17 -10.86
CA TYR A 153 -20.86 -0.72 -10.68
C TYR A 153 -19.69 0.02 -11.34
N ASN A 154 -18.78 -0.71 -11.99
CA ASN A 154 -17.48 -0.20 -12.40
C ASN A 154 -16.68 0.35 -11.19
N GLY A 155 -16.79 -0.33 -10.06
CA GLY A 155 -16.08 0.00 -8.83
C GLY A 155 -16.49 1.33 -8.22
N TRP A 156 -15.51 2.07 -7.72
CA TRP A 156 -15.69 3.34 -7.03
C TRP A 156 -16.22 4.50 -7.89
N VAL A 157 -16.45 4.29 -9.19
CA VAL A 157 -17.13 5.26 -10.06
C VAL A 157 -18.57 5.49 -9.59
N ASP A 158 -19.22 4.44 -9.09
CA ASP A 158 -20.58 4.51 -8.58
C ASP A 158 -20.58 4.86 -7.08
N ARG A 159 -21.31 5.92 -6.74
CA ARG A 159 -21.38 6.44 -5.37
C ARG A 159 -21.94 5.43 -4.34
N ARG A 160 -22.75 4.45 -4.77
CA ARG A 160 -23.29 3.39 -3.91
C ARG A 160 -22.22 2.55 -3.22
N VAL A 161 -21.01 2.51 -3.78
CA VAL A 161 -19.87 1.79 -3.18
C VAL A 161 -19.43 2.44 -1.86
N ILE A 162 -19.70 3.74 -1.66
CA ILE A 162 -19.47 4.43 -0.37
C ILE A 162 -20.22 3.71 0.76
N ASP A 163 -21.52 3.46 0.58
CA ASP A 163 -22.36 2.82 1.60
C ASP A 163 -21.95 1.35 1.85
N CYS A 164 -21.55 0.64 0.78
CA CYS A 164 -21.03 -0.72 0.91
C CYS A 164 -19.75 -0.74 1.75
N PHE A 165 -18.82 0.19 1.50
CA PHE A 165 -17.58 0.30 2.26
C PHE A 165 -17.81 0.75 3.71
N ALA A 166 -18.68 1.73 3.91
CA ALA A 166 -19.02 2.21 5.25
C ALA A 166 -19.62 1.08 6.11
N LYS A 167 -20.51 0.27 5.54
CA LYS A 167 -21.07 -0.91 6.21
C LYS A 167 -20.00 -1.92 6.58
N PHE A 168 -19.09 -2.23 5.67
CA PHE A 168 -17.96 -3.12 5.93
C PHE A 168 -17.07 -2.61 7.08
N CYS A 169 -16.69 -1.33 7.04
CA CYS A 169 -15.86 -0.73 8.06
C CYS A 169 -16.55 -0.70 9.44
N HIS A 170 -17.85 -0.32 9.47
CA HIS A 170 -18.65 -0.32 10.69
C HIS A 170 -18.63 -1.69 11.40
N VAL A 171 -18.85 -2.76 10.63
CA VAL A 171 -18.80 -4.14 11.16
C VAL A 171 -17.41 -4.48 11.70
N CYS A 172 -16.35 -4.07 10.99
CA CYS A 172 -14.98 -4.28 11.46
C CYS A 172 -14.69 -3.52 12.77
N PHE A 173 -15.12 -2.26 12.87
CA PHE A 173 -14.93 -1.45 14.08
C PHE A 173 -15.66 -2.05 15.27
N GLU A 174 -16.95 -2.41 15.13
CA GLU A 174 -17.72 -3.05 16.19
C GLU A 174 -17.11 -4.39 16.64
N ARG A 175 -16.63 -5.20 15.68
CA ARG A 175 -16.05 -6.52 15.97
C ARG A 175 -14.69 -6.41 16.66
N TYR A 176 -13.84 -5.48 16.26
CA TYR A 176 -12.43 -5.43 16.67
C TYR A 176 -12.09 -4.27 17.60
N LYS A 177 -13.09 -3.55 18.13
CA LYS A 177 -12.90 -2.36 19.00
C LYS A 177 -12.00 -2.56 20.20
N ASP A 178 -11.95 -3.79 20.72
CA ASP A 178 -11.11 -4.15 21.89
C ASP A 178 -9.75 -4.71 21.46
N GLN A 179 -9.51 -4.90 20.15
CA GLN A 179 -8.30 -5.54 19.62
C GLN A 179 -7.46 -4.59 18.75
N VAL A 180 -8.05 -3.58 18.15
CA VAL A 180 -7.36 -2.73 17.17
C VAL A 180 -7.57 -1.25 17.51
N LYS A 181 -6.44 -0.56 17.69
CA LYS A 181 -6.41 0.86 17.99
C LYS A 181 -6.01 1.72 16.78
N TYR A 182 -5.16 1.19 15.90
CA TYR A 182 -4.58 1.94 14.79
C TYR A 182 -5.15 1.44 13.46
N TRP A 183 -5.68 2.39 12.66
CA TRP A 183 -6.37 2.10 11.41
C TRP A 183 -5.88 2.96 10.26
N LEU A 184 -5.92 2.41 9.05
CA LEU A 184 -5.77 3.12 7.78
C LEU A 184 -6.99 2.83 6.91
N THR A 185 -7.57 3.85 6.30
CA THR A 185 -8.78 3.67 5.49
C THR A 185 -8.48 3.00 4.16
N PHE A 186 -7.53 3.54 3.41
CA PHE A 186 -7.10 3.04 2.11
C PHE A 186 -5.59 2.95 2.02
N ASN A 187 -5.11 1.95 1.30
CA ASN A 187 -3.73 1.90 0.83
C ASN A 187 -3.60 2.78 -0.42
N GLU A 188 -2.60 3.66 -0.45
CA GLU A 188 -2.17 4.42 -1.64
C GLU A 188 -3.34 4.88 -2.52
N VAL A 189 -4.30 5.61 -1.96
CA VAL A 189 -5.48 6.07 -2.69
C VAL A 189 -5.12 6.89 -3.95
N ASP A 190 -3.95 7.53 -3.93
CA ASP A 190 -3.39 8.28 -5.06
C ASP A 190 -3.06 7.41 -6.28
N SER A 191 -2.96 6.11 -6.11
CA SER A 191 -2.62 5.17 -7.19
C SER A 191 -3.77 4.90 -8.17
N VAL A 192 -4.98 5.40 -7.91
CA VAL A 192 -6.14 5.24 -8.79
C VAL A 192 -5.87 5.69 -10.23
N ILE A 193 -5.07 6.73 -10.42
CA ILE A 193 -4.71 7.23 -11.77
C ILE A 193 -3.64 6.37 -12.46
N ARG A 194 -2.90 5.55 -11.72
CA ARG A 194 -1.85 4.69 -12.26
C ARG A 194 -2.35 3.28 -12.59
N HIS A 195 -3.22 2.72 -11.74
CA HIS A 195 -3.80 1.39 -11.91
C HIS A 195 -5.27 1.36 -11.42
N PRO A 196 -6.17 1.90 -12.23
CA PRO A 196 -7.56 2.16 -11.86
C PRO A 196 -8.34 0.91 -11.44
N PHE A 197 -8.10 -0.25 -12.09
CA PHE A 197 -8.78 -1.49 -11.72
C PHE A 197 -8.35 -1.98 -10.33
N THR A 198 -7.06 -2.06 -10.09
CA THR A 198 -6.51 -2.55 -8.80
C THR A 198 -6.93 -1.67 -7.64
N THR A 199 -6.87 -0.33 -7.80
CA THR A 199 -7.14 0.63 -6.71
C THR A 199 -8.64 0.90 -6.52
N ALA A 200 -9.39 1.00 -7.61
CA ALA A 200 -10.78 1.47 -7.56
C ALA A 200 -11.78 0.55 -8.26
N GLY A 201 -11.38 -0.60 -8.76
CA GLY A 201 -12.27 -1.54 -9.46
C GLY A 201 -12.79 -0.99 -10.80
N ILE A 202 -12.15 0.03 -11.35
CA ILE A 202 -12.53 0.60 -12.66
C ILE A 202 -12.06 -0.34 -13.75
N ILE A 203 -12.97 -0.87 -14.55
CA ILE A 203 -12.66 -1.72 -15.69
C ILE A 203 -12.36 -0.81 -16.89
N PRO A 204 -11.08 -0.71 -17.33
CA PRO A 204 -10.69 0.30 -18.32
C PRO A 204 -11.45 0.21 -19.64
N SER A 205 -11.79 -0.99 -20.09
CA SER A 205 -12.55 -1.20 -21.35
C SER A 205 -13.96 -0.60 -21.35
N ARG A 206 -14.48 -0.24 -20.17
CA ARG A 206 -15.82 0.37 -20.01
C ARG A 206 -15.78 1.90 -20.00
N VAL A 207 -14.59 2.50 -20.08
CA VAL A 207 -14.41 3.95 -19.98
C VAL A 207 -13.74 4.46 -21.25
N PRO A 208 -14.30 5.48 -21.94
CA PRO A 208 -13.61 6.14 -23.05
C PRO A 208 -12.24 6.65 -22.62
N GLU A 209 -11.23 6.53 -23.49
CA GLU A 209 -9.84 6.88 -23.16
C GLU A 209 -9.71 8.35 -22.73
N ASP A 210 -10.41 9.26 -23.40
CA ASP A 210 -10.44 10.71 -23.09
C ASP A 210 -11.17 11.02 -21.77
N LYS A 211 -11.94 10.08 -21.21
CA LYS A 211 -12.65 10.19 -19.94
C LYS A 211 -11.98 9.45 -18.78
N MET A 212 -10.93 8.69 -19.03
CA MET A 212 -10.30 7.86 -18.02
C MET A 212 -9.82 8.68 -16.81
N LEU A 213 -9.15 9.79 -17.03
CA LEU A 213 -8.61 10.62 -15.95
C LEU A 213 -9.74 11.24 -15.10
N GLU A 214 -10.80 11.73 -15.74
CA GLU A 214 -12.01 12.27 -15.08
C GLU A 214 -12.68 11.18 -14.23
N THR A 215 -12.83 9.98 -14.79
CA THR A 215 -13.40 8.81 -14.10
C THR A 215 -12.57 8.39 -12.89
N CYS A 216 -11.24 8.39 -12.99
CA CYS A 216 -10.36 8.12 -11.87
C CYS A 216 -10.51 9.15 -10.74
N TYR A 217 -10.60 10.45 -11.07
CA TYR A 217 -10.80 11.49 -10.05
C TYR A 217 -12.21 11.46 -9.44
N GLN A 218 -13.23 11.03 -10.19
CA GLN A 218 -14.56 10.79 -9.62
C GLN A 218 -14.54 9.62 -8.61
N ALA A 219 -13.92 8.51 -8.97
CA ALA A 219 -13.75 7.37 -8.08
C ALA A 219 -12.95 7.75 -6.83
N LEU A 220 -11.87 8.50 -7.00
CA LEU A 220 -11.08 9.03 -5.89
C LEU A 220 -11.92 9.90 -4.95
N HIS A 221 -12.77 10.80 -5.49
CA HIS A 221 -13.65 11.63 -4.66
C HIS A 221 -14.55 10.76 -3.78
N HIS A 222 -15.15 9.71 -4.34
CA HIS A 222 -15.96 8.77 -3.57
C HIS A 222 -15.16 8.04 -2.47
N GLN A 223 -13.91 7.65 -2.77
CA GLN A 223 -13.02 7.04 -1.75
C GLN A 223 -12.68 8.04 -0.63
N LEU A 224 -12.43 9.32 -0.96
CA LEU A 224 -12.15 10.35 0.04
C LEU A 224 -13.37 10.64 0.94
N VAL A 225 -14.57 10.71 0.36
CA VAL A 225 -15.82 10.85 1.12
C VAL A 225 -16.04 9.63 2.02
N ALA A 226 -15.89 8.42 1.48
CA ALA A 226 -15.99 7.18 2.25
C ALA A 226 -14.97 7.15 3.39
N SER A 227 -13.72 7.54 3.13
CA SER A 227 -12.68 7.64 4.15
C SER A 227 -13.09 8.56 5.29
N ALA A 228 -13.59 9.75 4.98
CA ALA A 228 -14.03 10.69 6.01
C ALA A 228 -15.22 10.16 6.84
N MET A 229 -16.19 9.51 6.20
CA MET A 229 -17.31 8.86 6.90
C MET A 229 -16.81 7.82 7.91
N VAL A 230 -15.90 6.93 7.48
CA VAL A 230 -15.45 5.84 8.34
C VAL A 230 -14.44 6.30 9.40
N VAL A 231 -13.68 7.37 9.19
CA VAL A 231 -12.86 8.01 10.24
C VAL A 231 -13.75 8.47 11.40
N LYS A 232 -14.83 9.18 11.08
CA LYS A 232 -15.79 9.61 12.10
C LYS A 232 -16.43 8.43 12.81
N ASP A 233 -16.90 7.43 12.07
CA ASP A 233 -17.53 6.22 12.62
C ASP A 233 -16.57 5.45 13.55
N CYS A 234 -15.29 5.31 13.16
CA CYS A 234 -14.27 4.71 13.99
C CYS A 234 -14.10 5.44 15.34
N HIS A 235 -14.02 6.76 15.32
CA HIS A 235 -13.90 7.55 16.55
C HIS A 235 -15.14 7.45 17.45
N ASP A 236 -16.34 7.35 16.86
CA ASP A 236 -17.59 7.19 17.60
C ASP A 236 -17.67 5.80 18.27
N ILE A 237 -17.24 4.72 17.59
CA ILE A 237 -17.30 3.35 18.08
C ILE A 237 -16.11 3.04 19.01
N ILE A 238 -14.91 3.53 18.69
CA ILE A 238 -13.64 3.22 19.38
C ILE A 238 -13.05 4.53 19.91
N PRO A 239 -13.51 5.09 21.03
CA PRO A 239 -12.93 6.27 21.61
C PRO A 239 -11.44 6.10 21.89
N GLY A 240 -10.62 7.02 21.35
CA GLY A 240 -9.16 6.96 21.48
C GLY A 240 -8.44 6.17 20.39
N SER A 241 -9.17 5.61 19.41
CA SER A 241 -8.57 5.07 18.20
C SER A 241 -7.78 6.12 17.44
N LYS A 242 -6.89 5.66 16.57
CA LYS A 242 -6.08 6.50 15.68
C LYS A 242 -6.27 6.06 14.25
N VAL A 243 -6.81 6.95 13.42
CA VAL A 243 -7.04 6.68 12.01
C VAL A 243 -6.15 7.58 11.16
N GLY A 244 -5.36 6.97 10.28
CA GLY A 244 -4.46 7.67 9.37
C GLY A 244 -4.90 7.60 7.92
N CYS A 245 -4.35 8.49 7.11
CA CYS A 245 -4.31 8.33 5.65
C CYS A 245 -2.98 7.74 5.22
N MET A 246 -2.94 7.19 4.02
CA MET A 246 -1.74 6.62 3.43
C MET A 246 -1.65 6.99 1.95
N LEU A 247 -0.50 7.52 1.55
CA LEU A 247 -0.21 7.90 0.17
C LEU A 247 1.11 7.28 -0.30
N THR A 248 1.25 7.06 -1.61
CA THR A 248 2.55 6.82 -2.22
C THR A 248 3.32 8.14 -2.22
N LYS A 249 4.37 8.26 -1.42
CA LYS A 249 5.16 9.50 -1.42
C LYS A 249 6.16 9.49 -2.57
N LEU A 250 5.80 10.18 -3.63
CA LEU A 250 6.58 10.34 -4.86
C LEU A 250 7.18 11.76 -4.92
N THR A 251 8.13 12.04 -4.03
CA THR A 251 8.87 13.31 -4.07
C THR A 251 9.54 13.46 -5.44
N THR A 252 9.28 14.57 -6.11
CA THR A 252 9.80 14.85 -7.45
C THR A 252 10.83 15.98 -7.36
N TYR A 253 11.99 15.76 -7.96
CA TYR A 253 13.06 16.76 -8.11
C TYR A 253 13.03 17.38 -9.50
N ALA A 254 13.41 18.66 -9.59
CA ALA A 254 13.70 19.28 -10.87
C ALA A 254 14.98 18.69 -11.49
N ARG A 255 14.96 18.39 -12.78
CA ARG A 255 16.15 17.90 -13.51
C ARG A 255 17.25 18.95 -13.55
N THR A 256 16.87 20.21 -13.65
CA THR A 256 17.76 21.37 -13.63
C THR A 256 17.17 22.49 -12.77
N CYS A 257 17.99 23.48 -12.43
CA CYS A 257 17.54 24.69 -11.75
C CYS A 257 16.85 25.71 -12.68
N ALA A 258 16.48 25.33 -13.90
CA ALA A 258 15.70 26.18 -14.79
C ALA A 258 14.32 26.44 -14.18
N PRO A 259 13.82 27.70 -14.18
CA PRO A 259 12.51 28.01 -13.57
C PRO A 259 11.34 27.17 -14.12
N ASP A 260 11.38 26.79 -15.38
CA ASP A 260 10.32 25.96 -15.99
C ASP A 260 10.36 24.51 -15.48
N ASP A 261 11.56 23.92 -15.26
CA ASP A 261 11.71 22.60 -14.62
C ASP A 261 11.22 22.64 -13.16
N GLU A 262 11.53 23.72 -12.42
CA GLU A 262 11.09 23.92 -11.03
C GLU A 262 9.55 24.07 -10.94
N LEU A 263 8.94 24.83 -11.84
CA LEU A 263 7.47 24.99 -11.87
C LEU A 263 6.75 23.67 -12.24
N ALA A 264 7.29 22.90 -13.19
CA ALA A 264 6.76 21.58 -13.53
C ALA A 264 6.87 20.60 -12.36
N THR A 265 8.00 20.61 -11.67
CA THR A 265 8.26 19.80 -10.48
C THR A 265 7.33 20.17 -9.33
N GLN A 266 7.14 21.46 -9.04
CA GLN A 266 6.19 21.93 -8.04
C GLN A 266 4.77 21.44 -8.32
N ALA A 267 4.32 21.50 -9.58
CA ALA A 267 3.01 21.00 -9.98
C ALA A 267 2.85 19.50 -9.70
N LYS A 268 3.89 18.69 -9.99
CA LYS A 268 3.91 17.25 -9.70
C LYS A 268 3.85 16.95 -8.20
N ASN A 269 4.61 17.68 -7.39
CA ASN A 269 4.57 17.53 -5.93
C ASN A 269 3.21 17.92 -5.37
N LEU A 270 2.56 18.98 -5.86
CA LEU A 270 1.20 19.35 -5.46
C LEU A 270 0.17 18.29 -5.86
N GLU A 271 0.30 17.69 -7.06
CA GLU A 271 -0.54 16.56 -7.49
C GLU A 271 -0.35 15.31 -6.60
N ASN A 272 0.85 15.07 -6.05
CA ASN A 272 1.10 13.96 -5.13
C ASN A 272 0.59 14.23 -3.71
N LEU A 273 0.64 15.48 -3.25
CA LEU A 273 0.29 15.82 -1.86
C LEU A 273 -1.22 16.00 -1.64
N PHE A 274 -2.00 16.39 -2.67
CA PHE A 274 -3.38 16.79 -2.45
C PHE A 274 -4.27 15.68 -1.88
N TYR A 275 -3.95 14.43 -2.10
CA TYR A 275 -4.68 13.29 -1.53
C TYR A 275 -4.64 13.33 0.01
N ALA A 276 -3.44 13.53 0.56
CA ALA A 276 -3.29 13.73 2.00
C ALA A 276 -3.86 15.09 2.47
N ASP A 277 -3.78 16.15 1.64
CA ASP A 277 -4.41 17.43 1.95
C ASP A 277 -5.90 17.26 2.27
N VAL A 278 -6.62 16.53 1.41
CA VAL A 278 -8.06 16.30 1.62
C VAL A 278 -8.32 15.47 2.88
N HIS A 279 -7.54 14.46 3.15
CA HIS A 279 -7.68 13.65 4.37
C HIS A 279 -7.37 14.44 5.64
N VAL A 280 -6.41 15.36 5.60
CA VAL A 280 -5.96 16.13 6.77
C VAL A 280 -6.77 17.39 6.98
N TRP A 281 -7.08 18.11 5.91
CA TRP A 281 -7.76 19.40 5.99
C TRP A 281 -9.28 19.30 5.80
N GLY A 282 -9.76 18.18 5.24
CA GLY A 282 -11.18 17.96 4.94
C GLY A 282 -11.70 18.86 3.82
N GLU A 283 -10.81 19.31 2.94
CA GLU A 283 -11.17 20.14 1.78
C GLU A 283 -10.15 20.02 0.66
N TYR A 284 -10.59 20.23 -0.58
CA TYR A 284 -9.71 20.25 -1.74
C TYR A 284 -8.90 21.55 -1.79
N PRO A 285 -7.55 21.47 -2.00
CA PRO A 285 -6.76 22.65 -2.27
C PRO A 285 -7.26 23.40 -3.50
N ARG A 286 -7.35 24.74 -3.39
CA ARG A 286 -7.78 25.60 -4.52
C ARG A 286 -6.95 25.37 -5.79
N LEU A 287 -5.65 25.12 -5.64
CA LEU A 287 -4.75 24.87 -6.78
C LEU A 287 -5.15 23.60 -7.54
N ILE A 288 -5.63 22.57 -6.86
CA ILE A 288 -6.10 21.31 -7.45
C ILE A 288 -7.45 21.54 -8.17
N LEU A 289 -8.38 22.26 -7.57
CA LEU A 289 -9.64 22.62 -8.25
C LEU A 289 -9.37 23.40 -9.52
N LYS A 290 -8.41 24.34 -9.50
CA LYS A 290 -7.97 25.09 -10.69
C LYS A 290 -7.23 24.21 -11.72
N MET A 291 -6.53 23.17 -11.27
CA MET A 291 -5.94 22.17 -12.17
C MET A 291 -7.05 21.38 -12.88
N PHE A 292 -8.09 20.94 -12.17
CA PHE A 292 -9.24 20.26 -12.76
C PHE A 292 -9.90 21.12 -13.83
N GLU A 293 -10.18 22.40 -13.53
CA GLU A 293 -10.74 23.35 -14.51
C GLU A 293 -9.87 23.45 -15.77
N ARG A 294 -8.55 23.62 -15.61
CA ARG A 294 -7.63 23.76 -16.75
C ARG A 294 -7.51 22.49 -17.60
N LYS A 295 -7.63 21.32 -16.96
CA LYS A 295 -7.59 20.02 -17.65
C LYS A 295 -8.96 19.58 -18.18
N GLY A 296 -10.03 20.36 -17.97
CA GLY A 296 -11.39 20.02 -18.35
C GLY A 296 -11.94 18.81 -17.58
N ILE A 297 -11.45 18.55 -16.37
CA ILE A 297 -11.88 17.46 -15.50
C ILE A 297 -13.05 17.95 -14.67
N HIS A 298 -14.18 17.26 -14.78
CA HIS A 298 -15.37 17.54 -13.99
C HIS A 298 -15.56 16.40 -12.96
N VAL A 299 -15.46 16.73 -11.68
CA VAL A 299 -15.75 15.84 -10.56
C VAL A 299 -17.06 16.28 -9.92
N GLU A 300 -18.06 15.39 -9.94
CA GLU A 300 -19.33 15.64 -9.25
C GLU A 300 -19.14 15.53 -7.74
N MET A 301 -19.40 16.62 -7.04
CA MET A 301 -19.35 16.71 -5.57
C MET A 301 -20.74 17.15 -5.07
N LEU A 302 -21.32 16.36 -4.19
CA LEU A 302 -22.61 16.71 -3.60
C LEU A 302 -22.45 17.79 -2.51
N PRO A 303 -23.49 18.60 -2.22
CA PRO A 303 -23.38 19.66 -1.21
C PRO A 303 -22.96 19.17 0.17
N GLU A 304 -23.36 17.95 0.56
CA GLU A 304 -23.03 17.33 1.84
C GLU A 304 -21.59 16.80 1.93
N ASP A 305 -20.92 16.59 0.81
CA ASP A 305 -19.56 16.02 0.78
C ASP A 305 -18.55 16.91 1.51
N ALA A 306 -18.67 18.22 1.36
CA ALA A 306 -17.79 19.17 2.06
C ALA A 306 -17.90 19.06 3.59
N ALA A 307 -19.11 18.91 4.12
CA ALA A 307 -19.31 18.71 5.55
C ALA A 307 -18.77 17.35 6.03
N THR A 308 -18.98 16.30 5.23
CA THR A 308 -18.48 14.94 5.50
C THR A 308 -16.96 14.92 5.55
N LEU A 309 -16.29 15.47 4.53
CA LEU A 309 -14.83 15.55 4.48
C LEU A 309 -14.26 16.29 5.70
N LYS A 310 -14.89 17.41 6.08
CA LYS A 310 -14.46 18.22 7.24
C LYS A 310 -14.64 17.50 8.58
N ALA A 311 -15.67 16.67 8.71
CA ALA A 311 -15.96 15.92 9.94
C ALA A 311 -15.06 14.71 10.15
N GLY A 312 -14.43 14.19 9.07
CA GLY A 312 -13.64 12.95 9.10
C GLY A 312 -12.16 13.14 8.79
N CYS A 313 -11.53 14.20 9.33
CA CYS A 313 -10.10 14.41 9.20
C CYS A 313 -9.30 13.37 10.01
N VAL A 314 -8.19 12.90 9.43
CA VAL A 314 -7.35 11.85 10.03
C VAL A 314 -6.48 12.35 11.20
N ASP A 315 -6.03 11.42 12.07
CA ASP A 315 -5.19 11.71 13.24
C ASP A 315 -3.70 11.82 12.89
N PHE A 316 -3.22 11.01 11.96
CA PHE A 316 -1.82 10.94 11.53
C PHE A 316 -1.71 10.77 10.02
N VAL A 317 -0.54 11.06 9.48
CA VAL A 317 -0.24 10.86 8.06
C VAL A 317 0.75 9.72 7.90
N SER A 318 0.48 8.81 6.98
CA SER A 318 1.41 7.74 6.66
C SER A 318 1.69 7.65 5.16
N CYS A 319 2.81 7.05 4.82
CA CYS A 319 3.19 6.89 3.42
C CYS A 319 3.91 5.56 3.17
N SER A 320 3.83 5.12 1.92
CA SER A 320 4.84 4.25 1.32
C SER A 320 5.95 5.11 0.72
N TYR A 321 7.18 4.65 0.88
CA TYR A 321 8.33 5.28 0.27
C TYR A 321 9.24 4.23 -0.35
N TYR A 322 9.40 4.29 -1.67
CA TYR A 322 10.24 3.36 -2.42
C TYR A 322 11.27 4.07 -3.29
N MET A 323 10.93 5.25 -3.80
CA MET A 323 11.74 6.00 -4.75
C MET A 323 11.34 7.48 -4.81
N THR A 324 12.21 8.30 -5.39
CA THR A 324 11.89 9.65 -5.84
C THR A 324 11.73 9.70 -7.35
N MET A 325 11.11 10.77 -7.82
CA MET A 325 10.91 11.07 -9.23
C MET A 325 11.77 12.26 -9.65
N THR A 326 11.89 12.47 -10.95
CA THR A 326 12.53 13.66 -11.52
C THR A 326 11.65 14.16 -12.67
N GLU A 327 11.50 15.46 -12.80
CA GLU A 327 10.72 16.12 -13.84
C GLU A 327 11.57 17.11 -14.66
N SER A 328 11.25 17.25 -15.92
CA SER A 328 11.85 18.25 -16.81
C SER A 328 10.91 18.60 -17.94
N VAL A 329 10.89 19.85 -18.35
CA VAL A 329 10.16 20.30 -19.55
C VAL A 329 10.91 19.98 -20.85
N ASP A 330 12.18 19.55 -20.77
CA ASP A 330 12.93 19.11 -21.96
C ASP A 330 12.33 17.79 -22.50
N PRO A 331 11.75 17.78 -23.72
CA PRO A 331 11.19 16.57 -24.31
C PRO A 331 12.25 15.50 -24.62
N ASN A 332 13.53 15.86 -24.68
CA ASN A 332 14.64 14.95 -24.96
C ASN A 332 15.29 14.41 -23.68
N ALA A 333 14.81 14.78 -22.51
CA ALA A 333 15.36 14.28 -21.25
C ALA A 333 15.26 12.75 -21.20
N GLU A 334 16.38 12.09 -20.87
CA GLU A 334 16.42 10.62 -20.72
C GLU A 334 15.40 10.16 -19.67
N ARG A 335 14.57 9.20 -20.04
CA ARG A 335 13.55 8.63 -19.15
C ARG A 335 13.99 7.29 -18.59
N THR A 336 13.63 7.03 -17.33
CA THR A 336 13.82 5.70 -16.73
C THR A 336 12.65 4.81 -17.09
N PRO A 337 12.89 3.58 -17.55
CA PRO A 337 11.86 2.56 -17.58
C PRO A 337 11.65 2.05 -16.15
N GLY A 338 10.71 2.64 -15.41
CA GLY A 338 10.24 2.10 -14.14
C GLY A 338 8.99 1.24 -14.34
N ASN A 339 8.77 0.24 -13.50
CA ASN A 339 7.60 -0.62 -13.69
C ASN A 339 6.28 0.01 -13.19
N THR A 340 6.31 1.09 -12.43
CA THR A 340 5.10 1.74 -11.90
C THR A 340 4.95 3.19 -12.34
N VAL A 341 6.05 3.92 -12.55
CA VAL A 341 6.03 5.33 -12.93
C VAL A 341 7.14 5.61 -13.93
N LEU A 342 6.76 6.20 -15.07
CA LEU A 342 7.71 6.69 -16.06
C LEU A 342 8.11 8.12 -15.67
N GLY A 343 9.37 8.32 -15.33
CA GLY A 343 9.93 9.62 -15.00
C GLY A 343 11.19 9.95 -15.79
N VAL A 344 11.69 11.16 -15.63
CA VAL A 344 13.01 11.56 -16.11
C VAL A 344 14.06 10.91 -15.21
N LYS A 345 15.14 10.42 -15.80
CA LYS A 345 16.25 9.79 -15.06
C LYS A 345 16.98 10.79 -14.19
N ASN A 346 17.13 10.49 -12.91
CA ASN A 346 18.05 11.21 -12.05
C ASN A 346 19.48 10.68 -12.28
N PRO A 347 20.42 11.54 -12.71
CA PRO A 347 21.79 11.09 -13.02
C PRO A 347 22.61 10.71 -11.78
N TYR A 348 22.12 11.03 -10.58
CA TYR A 348 22.84 10.85 -9.32
C TYR A 348 22.36 9.63 -8.51
N LEU A 349 21.31 8.93 -8.97
CA LEU A 349 20.70 7.84 -8.22
C LEU A 349 20.85 6.50 -8.97
N PRO A 350 21.27 5.44 -8.27
CA PRO A 350 21.18 4.08 -8.80
C PRO A 350 19.73 3.60 -8.83
N SER A 351 19.47 2.53 -9.56
CA SER A 351 18.15 1.90 -9.66
C SER A 351 18.21 0.42 -9.37
N THR A 352 17.10 -0.13 -8.88
CA THR A 352 16.88 -1.58 -8.78
C THR A 352 16.69 -2.20 -10.17
N ASP A 353 16.66 -3.55 -10.25
CA ASP A 353 16.38 -4.29 -11.50
C ASP A 353 15.01 -3.93 -12.11
N TRP A 354 14.05 -3.50 -11.27
CA TRP A 354 12.72 -3.04 -11.69
C TRP A 354 12.66 -1.55 -12.03
N GLY A 355 13.81 -0.85 -12.06
CA GLY A 355 13.92 0.56 -12.45
C GLY A 355 13.56 1.58 -11.37
N TRP A 356 13.44 1.15 -10.11
CA TRP A 356 13.14 2.07 -8.99
C TRP A 356 14.42 2.73 -8.49
N GLN A 357 14.44 4.05 -8.50
CA GLN A 357 15.59 4.83 -8.04
C GLN A 357 15.76 4.71 -6.53
N ILE A 358 16.96 4.36 -6.07
CA ILE A 358 17.29 4.19 -4.64
C ILE A 358 17.72 5.55 -4.10
N ASP A 359 16.91 6.15 -3.23
CA ASP A 359 17.15 7.48 -2.69
C ASP A 359 16.84 7.59 -1.20
N PRO A 360 17.78 7.23 -0.33
CA PRO A 360 17.59 7.38 1.12
C PRO A 360 17.39 8.84 1.58
N LYS A 361 18.07 9.80 0.93
CA LYS A 361 17.92 11.23 1.26
C LYS A 361 16.54 11.77 0.86
N GLY A 362 15.96 11.20 -0.19
CA GLY A 362 14.58 11.50 -0.58
C GLY A 362 13.57 11.11 0.48
N LEU A 363 13.81 10.04 1.25
CA LEU A 363 12.98 9.71 2.42
C LEU A 363 13.02 10.83 3.46
N ARG A 364 14.23 11.29 3.85
CA ARG A 364 14.37 12.41 4.80
C ARG A 364 13.68 13.67 4.30
N TYR A 365 13.90 14.04 3.03
CA TYR A 365 13.22 15.17 2.40
C TYR A 365 11.69 15.04 2.48
N SER A 366 11.16 13.87 2.13
CA SER A 366 9.72 13.56 2.15
C SER A 366 9.12 13.69 3.55
N LEU A 367 9.81 13.19 4.57
CA LEU A 367 9.35 13.25 5.96
C LEU A 367 9.30 14.69 6.48
N ILE A 368 10.33 15.50 6.19
CA ILE A 368 10.36 16.92 6.55
C ILE A 368 9.21 17.67 5.86
N GLU A 369 9.03 17.46 4.55
CA GLU A 369 7.95 18.10 3.78
C GLU A 369 6.56 17.74 4.33
N LEU A 370 6.31 16.45 4.59
CA LEU A 370 5.02 15.98 5.12
C LEU A 370 4.75 16.57 6.53
N TYR A 371 5.77 16.57 7.40
CA TYR A 371 5.61 17.08 8.75
C TYR A 371 5.42 18.59 8.77
N ASP A 372 6.22 19.35 8.01
CA ASP A 372 6.06 20.81 7.92
C ASP A 372 4.69 21.21 7.36
N ARG A 373 4.17 20.45 6.38
CA ARG A 373 2.87 20.70 5.76
C ARG A 373 1.70 20.39 6.68
N TYR A 374 1.71 19.27 7.39
CA TYR A 374 0.52 18.75 8.09
C TYR A 374 0.58 18.93 9.61
N ARG A 375 1.73 19.06 10.22
CA ARG A 375 1.92 19.16 11.66
C ARG A 375 1.19 18.06 12.43
N LYS A 376 1.16 16.85 11.85
CA LYS A 376 0.62 15.63 12.43
C LYS A 376 1.73 14.59 12.54
N PRO A 377 1.63 13.67 13.51
CA PRO A 377 2.57 12.56 13.59
C PRO A 377 2.63 11.79 12.28
N LEU A 378 3.81 11.32 11.92
CA LEU A 378 4.06 10.56 10.70
C LEU A 378 4.35 9.08 11.00
N MET A 379 4.03 8.22 10.04
CA MET A 379 4.50 6.83 9.98
C MET A 379 4.95 6.51 8.55
N VAL A 380 6.10 5.86 8.41
CA VAL A 380 6.43 5.17 7.16
C VAL A 380 5.87 3.76 7.31
N VAL A 381 4.82 3.45 6.55
CA VAL A 381 4.11 2.17 6.68
C VAL A 381 4.45 1.16 5.59
N GLU A 382 5.25 1.58 4.61
CA GLU A 382 5.91 0.72 3.63
C GLU A 382 7.23 1.35 3.18
N ASN A 383 8.29 0.56 3.23
CA ASN A 383 9.58 0.84 2.60
C ASN A 383 10.31 -0.48 2.37
N GLY A 384 10.96 -0.65 1.24
CA GLY A 384 11.67 -1.86 0.90
C GLY A 384 12.13 -1.91 -0.55
N MET A 385 12.84 -2.95 -0.91
CA MET A 385 13.27 -3.20 -2.28
C MET A 385 12.99 -4.64 -2.70
N GLY A 386 12.47 -4.82 -3.92
CA GLY A 386 12.43 -6.12 -4.56
C GLY A 386 13.79 -6.50 -5.12
N ALA A 387 14.21 -7.73 -4.89
CA ALA A 387 15.46 -8.29 -5.41
C ALA A 387 15.29 -9.76 -5.74
N LYS A 388 16.26 -10.32 -6.49
CA LYS A 388 16.37 -11.75 -6.75
C LYS A 388 17.33 -12.34 -5.72
N ASP A 389 16.79 -13.11 -4.80
CA ASP A 389 17.59 -13.79 -3.78
C ASP A 389 18.09 -15.15 -4.31
N VAL A 390 19.24 -15.59 -3.81
CA VAL A 390 19.83 -16.89 -4.13
C VAL A 390 19.89 -17.72 -2.85
N VAL A 391 19.36 -18.93 -2.91
CA VAL A 391 19.52 -19.92 -1.85
C VAL A 391 20.81 -20.69 -2.13
N GLU A 392 21.77 -20.61 -1.23
CA GLU A 392 23.05 -21.29 -1.33
C GLU A 392 22.92 -22.80 -1.08
N ALA A 393 23.95 -23.56 -1.41
CA ALA A 393 23.92 -25.03 -1.28
C ALA A 393 23.74 -25.54 0.16
N ASP A 394 24.08 -24.72 1.15
CA ASP A 394 23.87 -25.01 2.59
C ASP A 394 22.53 -24.46 3.13
N GLY A 395 21.71 -23.86 2.26
CA GLY A 395 20.43 -23.28 2.60
C GLY A 395 20.48 -21.83 3.13
N SER A 396 21.68 -21.23 3.24
CA SER A 396 21.82 -19.83 3.61
C SER A 396 21.37 -18.89 2.49
N ILE A 397 20.96 -17.68 2.85
CA ILE A 397 20.52 -16.65 1.90
C ILE A 397 21.20 -15.33 2.30
N HIS A 398 22.17 -14.92 1.48
CA HIS A 398 22.97 -13.74 1.70
C HIS A 398 22.39 -12.56 0.91
N ASP A 399 21.85 -11.55 1.62
CA ASP A 399 21.20 -10.39 1.02
C ASP A 399 21.77 -9.04 1.54
N PRO A 400 23.10 -8.82 1.44
CA PRO A 400 23.75 -7.60 1.93
C PRO A 400 23.23 -6.32 1.25
N TYR A 401 22.75 -6.43 0.01
CA TYR A 401 22.13 -5.33 -0.72
C TYR A 401 20.84 -4.85 -0.03
N ARG A 402 20.06 -5.75 0.59
CA ARG A 402 18.86 -5.42 1.35
C ARG A 402 19.23 -4.75 2.68
N VAL A 403 20.24 -5.27 3.37
CA VAL A 403 20.78 -4.67 4.58
C VAL A 403 21.24 -3.23 4.30
N GLU A 404 22.01 -3.02 3.23
CA GLU A 404 22.52 -1.69 2.87
C GLU A 404 21.39 -0.71 2.50
N TYR A 405 20.37 -1.18 1.77
CA TYR A 405 19.20 -0.37 1.46
C TYR A 405 18.49 0.13 2.73
N PHE A 406 18.19 -0.77 3.66
CA PHE A 406 17.51 -0.40 4.90
C PHE A 406 18.38 0.43 5.83
N ARG A 407 19.69 0.11 5.94
CA ARG A 407 20.65 0.89 6.73
C ARG A 407 20.61 2.36 6.34
N GLN A 408 20.73 2.64 5.05
CA GLN A 408 20.72 4.00 4.54
C GLN A 408 19.40 4.72 4.80
N HIS A 409 18.26 4.06 4.55
CA HIS A 409 16.93 4.66 4.74
C HIS A 409 16.63 4.92 6.22
N ILE A 410 16.94 3.98 7.11
CA ILE A 410 16.74 4.15 8.56
C ILE A 410 17.65 5.26 9.09
N SER A 411 18.90 5.35 8.62
CA SER A 411 19.79 6.44 8.98
C SER A 411 19.24 7.82 8.59
N GLU A 412 18.69 7.97 7.38
CA GLU A 412 18.11 9.25 6.94
C GLU A 412 16.79 9.56 7.67
N MET A 413 15.99 8.56 8.02
CA MET A 413 14.81 8.74 8.86
C MET A 413 15.18 9.23 10.27
N GLY A 414 16.24 8.66 10.88
CA GLY A 414 16.75 9.12 12.17
C GLY A 414 17.19 10.61 12.13
N LYS A 415 17.81 11.03 11.02
CA LYS A 415 18.17 12.45 10.83
C LYS A 415 16.94 13.36 10.72
N ALA A 416 15.85 12.90 10.06
CA ALA A 416 14.60 13.65 10.02
C ALA A 416 14.01 13.85 11.41
N ILE A 417 14.07 12.82 12.26
CA ILE A 417 13.65 12.91 13.66
C ILE A 417 14.52 13.92 14.45
N ASP A 418 15.84 13.85 14.28
CA ASP A 418 16.77 14.80 14.91
C ASP A 418 16.50 16.26 14.46
N GLU A 419 15.95 16.46 13.26
CA GLU A 419 15.53 17.77 12.73
C GLU A 419 14.13 18.21 13.20
N GLY A 420 13.43 17.39 13.99
CA GLY A 420 12.18 17.74 14.64
C GLY A 420 10.92 17.12 14.04
N VAL A 421 11.06 16.15 13.14
CA VAL A 421 9.90 15.39 12.62
C VAL A 421 9.36 14.47 13.71
N GLU A 422 8.07 14.57 14.03
CA GLU A 422 7.40 13.65 14.94
C GLU A 422 7.04 12.36 14.18
N MET A 423 7.69 11.26 14.53
CA MET A 423 7.39 9.96 13.96
C MET A 423 6.96 8.97 15.04
N TRP A 424 5.91 8.20 14.74
CA TRP A 424 5.42 7.15 15.63
C TRP A 424 6.00 5.77 15.30
N GLY A 425 6.35 5.50 14.03
CA GLY A 425 6.82 4.18 13.66
C GLY A 425 7.27 4.03 12.22
N TYR A 426 7.84 2.85 11.98
CA TYR A 426 8.34 2.40 10.70
C TYR A 426 8.01 0.92 10.50
N THR A 427 7.31 0.61 9.44
CA THR A 427 7.04 -0.77 9.02
C THR A 427 7.62 -1.01 7.63
N THR A 428 8.52 -1.99 7.53
CA THR A 428 9.10 -2.39 6.25
C THR A 428 8.05 -3.07 5.40
N TRP A 429 8.08 -2.86 4.07
CA TRP A 429 7.21 -3.61 3.19
C TRP A 429 7.67 -5.05 3.07
N ALA A 430 6.71 -5.97 3.24
CA ALA A 430 6.91 -7.41 3.09
C ALA A 430 8.08 -7.95 3.93
N PRO A 431 7.96 -8.04 5.26
CA PRO A 431 8.98 -8.64 6.11
C PRO A 431 9.20 -10.14 5.80
N ILE A 432 8.24 -10.77 5.17
CA ILE A 432 8.26 -12.11 4.60
C ILE A 432 8.02 -12.01 3.09
N ASP A 433 8.65 -12.86 2.29
CA ASP A 433 8.43 -12.88 0.85
C ASP A 433 6.95 -13.10 0.52
N LEU A 434 6.44 -12.36 -0.44
CA LEU A 434 5.05 -12.38 -0.85
C LEU A 434 4.90 -12.15 -2.35
N ILE A 435 3.69 -12.33 -2.86
CA ILE A 435 3.37 -12.06 -4.27
C ILE A 435 3.46 -10.56 -4.53
N SER A 436 4.32 -10.16 -5.47
CA SER A 436 4.48 -8.75 -5.86
C SER A 436 3.16 -8.14 -6.36
N ALA A 437 2.80 -6.97 -5.86
CA ALA A 437 1.59 -6.25 -6.30
C ALA A 437 1.69 -5.83 -7.77
N SER A 438 2.87 -5.42 -8.23
CA SER A 438 3.07 -4.81 -9.56
C SER A 438 3.26 -5.82 -10.69
N THR A 439 3.83 -7.00 -10.41
CA THR A 439 4.18 -7.99 -11.45
C THR A 439 3.57 -9.37 -11.22
N ASN A 440 2.88 -9.57 -10.09
CA ASN A 440 2.36 -10.86 -9.66
C ASN A 440 3.43 -11.97 -9.58
N GLN A 441 4.69 -11.57 -9.29
CA GLN A 441 5.83 -12.49 -9.17
C GLN A 441 6.10 -12.80 -7.70
N MET A 442 6.46 -14.04 -7.41
CA MET A 442 7.07 -14.45 -6.15
C MET A 442 8.59 -14.22 -6.16
N SER A 443 9.23 -14.34 -7.33
CA SER A 443 10.67 -14.13 -7.51
C SER A 443 11.15 -12.69 -7.30
N LYS A 444 10.24 -11.70 -7.24
CA LYS A 444 10.54 -10.35 -6.78
C LYS A 444 10.48 -10.32 -5.25
N ARG A 445 11.58 -10.73 -4.63
CA ARG A 445 11.70 -10.95 -3.19
C ARG A 445 11.92 -9.66 -2.42
N TYR A 446 11.12 -9.44 -1.38
CA TYR A 446 11.23 -8.25 -0.50
C TYR A 446 11.65 -8.61 0.92
N GLY A 447 11.35 -9.85 1.36
CA GLY A 447 11.34 -10.25 2.76
C GLY A 447 12.72 -10.40 3.40
N PHE A 448 12.74 -10.29 4.71
CA PHE A 448 13.79 -10.80 5.59
C PHE A 448 13.65 -12.31 5.79
N ILE A 449 12.45 -12.83 5.52
CA ILE A 449 12.09 -14.24 5.58
C ILE A 449 11.79 -14.71 4.16
N TYR A 450 12.54 -15.70 3.72
CA TYR A 450 12.34 -16.39 2.45
C TYR A 450 11.17 -17.36 2.58
N VAL A 451 10.34 -17.44 1.54
CA VAL A 451 9.30 -18.47 1.39
C VAL A 451 9.65 -19.35 0.19
N ASP A 452 9.75 -20.63 0.40
CA ASP A 452 10.05 -21.59 -0.68
C ASP A 452 8.85 -21.76 -1.60
N GLN A 453 8.71 -20.82 -2.53
CA GLN A 453 7.71 -20.82 -3.60
C GLN A 453 8.28 -20.12 -4.82
N ASP A 454 8.05 -20.68 -6.01
CA ASP A 454 8.36 -20.01 -7.29
C ASP A 454 7.18 -19.23 -7.85
N ASP A 455 7.36 -18.58 -9.01
CA ASP A 455 6.31 -17.78 -9.67
C ASP A 455 5.10 -18.61 -10.11
N MET A 456 5.27 -19.92 -10.30
CA MET A 456 4.21 -20.86 -10.72
C MET A 456 3.53 -21.57 -9.53
N GLY A 457 3.96 -21.29 -8.31
CA GLY A 457 3.41 -21.86 -7.09
C GLY A 457 4.07 -23.20 -6.67
N ASN A 458 5.17 -23.60 -7.29
CA ASN A 458 5.91 -24.76 -6.85
C ASN A 458 6.81 -24.41 -5.65
N GLY A 459 7.00 -25.37 -4.75
CA GLY A 459 7.81 -25.23 -3.54
C GLY A 459 7.11 -25.86 -2.34
N THR A 460 7.77 -25.81 -1.19
CA THR A 460 7.27 -26.41 0.07
C THR A 460 6.51 -25.42 0.94
N LEU A 461 6.60 -24.13 0.63
CA LEU A 461 6.17 -23.00 1.48
C LEU A 461 6.98 -22.89 2.79
N ASP A 462 8.09 -23.59 2.94
CA ASP A 462 8.96 -23.44 4.12
C ASP A 462 9.47 -22.00 4.25
N ARG A 463 9.63 -21.55 5.51
CA ARG A 463 10.13 -20.23 5.86
C ARG A 463 11.58 -20.33 6.31
N SER A 464 12.46 -19.54 5.67
CA SER A 464 13.89 -19.48 6.01
C SER A 464 14.32 -18.05 6.32
N ARG A 465 15.14 -17.85 7.35
CA ARG A 465 15.68 -16.54 7.70
C ARG A 465 16.83 -16.18 6.78
N LYS A 466 16.81 -14.95 6.22
CA LYS A 466 17.92 -14.37 5.45
C LYS A 466 18.89 -13.64 6.39
N ASP A 467 20.05 -13.23 5.89
CA ASP A 467 21.01 -12.46 6.70
C ASP A 467 20.38 -11.15 7.22
N SER A 468 19.57 -10.51 6.40
CA SER A 468 18.83 -9.30 6.77
C SER A 468 17.85 -9.48 7.93
N PHE A 469 17.37 -10.70 8.19
CA PHE A 469 16.55 -11.01 9.35
C PHE A 469 17.29 -10.71 10.65
N TYR A 470 18.50 -11.21 10.78
CA TYR A 470 19.32 -11.04 11.97
C TYR A 470 19.81 -9.62 12.14
N TRP A 471 20.09 -8.95 11.03
CA TRP A 471 20.45 -7.54 11.03
C TRP A 471 19.28 -6.67 11.50
N TYR A 472 18.08 -6.86 10.97
CA TYR A 472 16.91 -6.05 11.36
C TYR A 472 16.48 -6.32 12.81
N LYS A 473 16.61 -7.57 13.27
CA LYS A 473 16.44 -7.93 14.70
C LYS A 473 17.36 -7.09 15.61
N LYS A 474 18.62 -6.91 15.22
CA LYS A 474 19.59 -6.09 15.95
C LYS A 474 19.21 -4.61 15.92
N VAL A 475 18.79 -4.09 14.78
CA VAL A 475 18.30 -2.71 14.63
C VAL A 475 17.13 -2.44 15.59
N ILE A 476 16.15 -3.32 15.61
CA ILE A 476 14.98 -3.18 16.51
C ILE A 476 15.40 -3.25 17.98
N ALA A 477 16.22 -4.23 18.36
CA ALA A 477 16.68 -4.40 19.74
C ALA A 477 17.44 -3.18 20.27
N SER A 478 18.19 -2.49 19.40
CA SER A 478 18.91 -1.25 19.74
C SER A 478 18.07 0.02 19.56
N ASN A 479 16.77 -0.08 19.24
CA ASN A 479 15.93 1.06 18.88
C ASN A 479 16.56 1.94 17.79
N GLY A 480 17.17 1.32 16.76
CA GLY A 480 17.78 2.01 15.62
C GLY A 480 19.16 2.61 15.87
N GLU A 481 19.79 2.34 17.02
CA GLU A 481 21.13 2.86 17.31
C GLU A 481 22.25 2.07 16.60
N GLU A 482 22.08 0.76 16.46
CA GLU A 482 23.05 -0.14 15.82
C GLU A 482 22.61 -0.48 14.40
N LEU A 483 23.19 0.20 13.42
CA LEU A 483 22.90 -0.01 11.98
C LEU A 483 24.01 -0.77 11.25
N ASP A 484 25.15 -1.06 11.88
CA ASP A 484 26.31 -1.76 11.30
C ASP A 484 26.19 -3.27 11.40
#